data_65ec31d4ef9741ecfe75565c70a1f483
#
_entry.id   65ec31d4ef9741ecfe75565c70a1f483
#
_cell.length_a   1.000
_cell.length_b   1.000
_cell.length_c   1.000
_cell.angle_alpha   90.00
_cell.angle_beta   90.00
_cell.angle_gamma   90.00
#
_symmetry.space_group_name_H-M   'P 1'
#
loop_
_entity.id
_entity.type
_entity.pdbx_description
1 polymer ?
#
loop_
_entity_poly.entity_id
_entity_poly.type
_entity_poly.pdbx_seq_one_letter_code
_entity_poly.pdbx_strand_id
1 'polypeptide(L)'
;MKQAAWMGWLTIALACAAPMAHADDAQPWSKAKAEAWYAKQAWPVGSNYVPSDAINELEMWQAASFDPARIDQELGWAQGMGINTMRVFLHNLLWEQDKDGFKKRIDTFLSIAAKHHIKPIFVLFDSCWDPDPVLGPQHPPIPGVHNSGWVQAPGTKVLDDPSHYPQLEDYVKDIVGSFAHDERILAWDVWNEPDNDGGGNYAAEEPKDKFQRVAQLLPQVFAWARSQSPVQPLTSGVWHDADWSNLSKLNAVERTQLTESDIISFHNYDFPEIFASRVQQLRGYGRPMICTEYMARSAGSTIDTITPLGKKLDVGMINWGFVSGKTQTIFPWDSWQRPYTLQPPVIWFHDLLQPDGTPYRQREADILRALSRAPKGVVPDAATLFPTAMAVH
;
A
#
# COMPACT_ATOMS: atom_id res chain seq x y z
N MET A 1 -42.19 -46.25 -58.59
CA MET A 1 -42.09 -46.08 -57.08
C MET A 1 -40.71 -45.53 -56.76
N LYS A 2 -40.62 -44.25 -56.50
CA LYS A 2 -39.34 -43.61 -56.07
C LYS A 2 -39.56 -43.03 -54.68
N GLN A 3 -38.86 -43.58 -53.66
CA GLN A 3 -38.86 -43.08 -52.30
C GLN A 3 -37.90 -41.87 -52.22
N ALA A 4 -38.40 -40.75 -51.75
CA ALA A 4 -37.62 -39.56 -51.43
C ALA A 4 -37.22 -39.62 -49.94
N ALA A 5 -35.87 -39.63 -49.67
CA ALA A 5 -35.33 -39.54 -48.34
C ALA A 5 -35.23 -38.04 -47.90
N TRP A 6 -35.84 -37.70 -46.77
CA TRP A 6 -35.71 -36.41 -46.12
C TRP A 6 -34.52 -36.49 -45.16
N MET A 7 -33.48 -35.69 -45.45
CA MET A 7 -32.41 -35.42 -44.50
C MET A 7 -32.78 -34.20 -43.66
N GLY A 8 -33.08 -34.41 -42.36
CA GLY A 8 -33.27 -33.37 -41.40
C GLY A 8 -31.92 -32.84 -40.90
N TRP A 9 -31.67 -31.55 -41.04
CA TRP A 9 -30.54 -30.84 -40.45
C TRP A 9 -30.87 -30.49 -39.00
N LEU A 10 -30.09 -31.08 -38.07
CA LEU A 10 -30.13 -30.70 -36.65
C LEU A 10 -29.19 -29.52 -36.45
N THR A 11 -29.76 -28.32 -36.29
CA THR A 11 -28.99 -27.14 -35.86
C THR A 11 -28.81 -27.19 -34.34
N ILE A 12 -27.58 -27.46 -33.90
CA ILE A 12 -27.19 -27.35 -32.48
C ILE A 12 -26.93 -25.85 -32.24
N ALA A 13 -27.81 -25.19 -31.51
CA ALA A 13 -27.57 -23.85 -30.99
C ALA A 13 -26.64 -23.95 -29.77
N LEU A 14 -25.42 -23.52 -29.94
CA LEU A 14 -24.47 -23.32 -28.84
C LEU A 14 -24.93 -22.07 -28.05
N ALA A 15 -25.58 -22.26 -26.92
CA ALA A 15 -25.86 -21.20 -26.00
C ALA A 15 -24.52 -20.79 -25.29
N CYS A 16 -23.94 -19.67 -25.68
CA CYS A 16 -22.91 -19.02 -24.87
C CYS A 16 -23.52 -18.57 -23.55
N ALA A 17 -23.32 -19.34 -22.49
CA ALA A 17 -23.62 -18.88 -21.15
C ALA A 17 -22.60 -17.76 -20.80
N ALA A 18 -23.03 -16.52 -20.81
CA ALA A 18 -22.28 -15.45 -20.17
C ALA A 18 -22.14 -15.79 -18.68
N PRO A 19 -20.95 -15.62 -18.07
CA PRO A 19 -20.82 -15.83 -16.64
C PRO A 19 -21.76 -14.85 -15.92
N MET A 20 -22.75 -15.37 -15.20
CA MET A 20 -23.52 -14.57 -14.26
C MET A 20 -22.54 -14.14 -13.16
N ALA A 21 -22.27 -12.84 -13.04
CA ALA A 21 -21.66 -12.29 -11.85
C ALA A 21 -22.50 -12.72 -10.66
N HIS A 22 -21.89 -13.49 -9.75
CA HIS A 22 -22.59 -13.94 -8.55
C HIS A 22 -22.79 -12.74 -7.62
N ALA A 23 -23.94 -12.64 -6.96
CA ALA A 23 -24.25 -11.61 -5.95
C ALA A 23 -23.24 -11.56 -4.80
N ASP A 24 -22.42 -12.59 -4.62
CA ASP A 24 -21.32 -12.67 -3.66
C ASP A 24 -20.13 -11.74 -4.02
N ASP A 25 -19.97 -11.34 -5.28
CA ASP A 25 -18.84 -10.50 -5.70
C ASP A 25 -19.02 -9.00 -5.34
N ALA A 26 -20.23 -8.60 -4.95
CA ALA A 26 -20.54 -7.22 -4.54
C ALA A 26 -20.25 -6.94 -3.04
N GLN A 27 -20.00 -7.97 -2.25
CA GLN A 27 -19.79 -7.86 -0.80
C GLN A 27 -18.32 -8.11 -0.41
N PRO A 28 -17.85 -7.60 0.73
CA PRO A 28 -16.55 -7.97 1.27
C PRO A 28 -16.42 -9.50 1.42
N TRP A 29 -15.21 -9.99 1.27
CA TRP A 29 -14.95 -11.41 1.47
C TRP A 29 -15.48 -11.90 2.81
N SER A 30 -15.98 -13.14 2.87
CA SER A 30 -16.24 -13.77 4.14
C SER A 30 -14.94 -13.88 4.97
N LYS A 31 -15.05 -13.86 6.29
CA LYS A 31 -13.89 -14.06 7.19
C LYS A 31 -13.15 -15.34 6.85
N ALA A 32 -13.85 -16.41 6.55
CA ALA A 32 -13.25 -17.69 6.16
C ALA A 32 -12.45 -17.59 4.85
N LYS A 33 -12.94 -16.84 3.84
CA LYS A 33 -12.20 -16.59 2.59
C LYS A 33 -10.93 -15.80 2.86
N ALA A 34 -11.00 -14.74 3.65
CA ALA A 34 -9.87 -13.91 4.00
C ALA A 34 -8.79 -14.70 4.78
N GLU A 35 -9.19 -15.49 5.76
CA GLU A 35 -8.29 -16.35 6.53
C GLU A 35 -7.64 -17.43 5.64
N ALA A 36 -8.42 -18.08 4.76
CA ALA A 36 -7.90 -19.08 3.83
C ALA A 36 -6.91 -18.48 2.82
N TRP A 37 -7.12 -17.24 2.39
CA TRP A 37 -6.18 -16.50 1.55
C TRP A 37 -4.89 -16.19 2.33
N TYR A 38 -5.02 -15.63 3.54
CA TYR A 38 -3.86 -15.25 4.36
C TYR A 38 -3.01 -16.45 4.78
N ALA A 39 -3.65 -17.60 5.04
CA ALA A 39 -2.95 -18.84 5.38
C ALA A 39 -1.99 -19.32 4.26
N LYS A 40 -2.29 -18.97 3.00
CA LYS A 40 -1.45 -19.32 1.83
C LYS A 40 -0.29 -18.35 1.61
N GLN A 41 -0.31 -17.17 2.23
CA GLN A 41 0.76 -16.19 2.06
C GLN A 41 1.91 -16.49 3.04
N ALA A 42 3.13 -16.18 2.61
CA ALA A 42 4.21 -15.97 3.57
C ALA A 42 3.82 -14.82 4.52
N TRP A 43 4.44 -14.75 5.70
CA TRP A 43 4.21 -13.61 6.57
C TRP A 43 4.62 -12.31 5.85
N PRO A 44 3.69 -11.38 5.59
CA PRO A 44 4.02 -10.17 4.84
C PRO A 44 4.97 -9.28 5.67
N VAL A 45 6.12 -8.98 5.11
CA VAL A 45 7.09 -8.05 5.69
C VAL A 45 7.69 -7.21 4.58
N GLY A 46 7.69 -5.90 4.77
CA GLY A 46 8.07 -5.01 3.70
C GLY A 46 8.17 -3.56 4.06
N SER A 47 8.13 -2.74 3.01
CA SER A 47 8.25 -1.29 3.09
C SER A 47 7.28 -0.60 2.13
N ASN A 48 6.85 0.60 2.46
CA ASN A 48 6.30 1.52 1.48
C ASN A 48 7.44 1.94 0.54
N TYR A 49 7.17 1.96 -0.76
CA TYR A 49 8.22 2.04 -1.76
C TYR A 49 7.91 3.07 -2.86
N VAL A 50 8.86 3.93 -3.07
CA VAL A 50 9.10 4.70 -4.28
C VAL A 50 10.61 4.63 -4.53
N PRO A 51 11.10 4.56 -5.79
CA PRO A 51 12.54 4.53 -6.05
C PRO A 51 13.24 5.77 -5.49
N SER A 52 14.47 5.62 -5.01
CA SER A 52 15.21 6.72 -4.37
C SER A 52 15.45 7.93 -5.27
N ASP A 53 15.36 7.76 -6.58
CA ASP A 53 15.48 8.82 -7.60
C ASP A 53 14.14 9.45 -8.00
N ALA A 54 13.01 9.02 -7.41
CA ALA A 54 11.71 9.65 -7.58
C ALA A 54 11.27 10.36 -6.29
N ILE A 55 10.65 11.54 -6.44
CA ILE A 55 10.16 12.34 -5.31
C ILE A 55 8.74 11.95 -4.91
N ASN A 56 7.99 11.37 -5.84
CA ASN A 56 6.60 10.97 -5.69
C ASN A 56 6.23 9.88 -6.72
N GLU A 57 4.98 9.41 -6.65
CA GLU A 57 4.43 8.42 -7.57
C GLU A 57 4.33 8.92 -9.02
N LEU A 58 4.17 10.24 -9.27
CA LEU A 58 4.17 10.76 -10.63
C LEU A 58 5.57 10.61 -11.26
N GLU A 59 6.64 10.99 -10.53
CA GLU A 59 8.00 10.81 -11.03
C GLU A 59 8.36 9.32 -11.17
N MET A 60 7.91 8.48 -10.25
CA MET A 60 8.13 7.03 -10.37
C MET A 60 7.55 6.45 -11.65
N TRP A 61 6.34 6.88 -12.07
CA TRP A 61 5.58 6.15 -13.07
C TRP A 61 5.47 6.82 -14.43
N GLN A 62 5.80 8.11 -14.60
CA GLN A 62 5.79 8.77 -15.92
C GLN A 62 6.80 8.12 -16.86
N ALA A 63 6.46 8.01 -18.16
CA ALA A 63 7.31 7.36 -19.16
C ALA A 63 8.71 7.98 -19.26
N ALA A 64 8.84 9.28 -18.99
CA ALA A 64 10.10 10.01 -19.08
C ALA A 64 11.05 9.77 -17.89
N SER A 65 10.52 9.30 -16.75
CA SER A 65 11.27 9.13 -15.50
C SER A 65 11.22 7.70 -14.94
N PHE A 66 10.45 6.81 -15.54
CA PHE A 66 10.36 5.42 -15.11
C PHE A 66 11.71 4.71 -15.30
N ASP A 67 12.35 4.31 -14.20
CA ASP A 67 13.66 3.65 -14.20
C ASP A 67 13.56 2.18 -13.72
N PRO A 68 13.35 1.21 -14.63
CA PRO A 68 13.28 -0.19 -14.25
C PRO A 68 14.62 -0.74 -13.72
N ALA A 69 15.77 -0.12 -14.08
CA ALA A 69 17.06 -0.58 -13.58
C ALA A 69 17.24 -0.18 -12.09
N ARG A 70 16.84 1.02 -11.73
CA ARG A 70 16.81 1.46 -10.32
C ARG A 70 15.87 0.59 -9.49
N ILE A 71 14.67 0.34 -9.99
CA ILE A 71 13.69 -0.52 -9.33
C ILE A 71 14.25 -1.93 -9.13
N ASP A 72 14.87 -2.53 -10.15
CA ASP A 72 15.48 -3.86 -10.07
C ASP A 72 16.59 -3.92 -9.01
N GLN A 73 17.45 -2.91 -8.98
CA GLN A 73 18.51 -2.79 -7.99
C GLN A 73 17.98 -2.73 -6.56
N GLU A 74 17.03 -1.84 -6.31
CA GLU A 74 16.49 -1.60 -4.97
C GLU A 74 15.64 -2.77 -4.47
N LEU A 75 14.83 -3.40 -5.33
CA LEU A 75 14.11 -4.62 -4.98
C LEU A 75 15.06 -5.81 -4.74
N GLY A 76 16.22 -5.84 -5.39
CA GLY A 76 17.30 -6.79 -5.07
C GLY A 76 17.86 -6.59 -3.66
N TRP A 77 18.04 -5.35 -3.21
CA TRP A 77 18.41 -5.06 -1.82
C TRP A 77 17.33 -5.48 -0.83
N ALA A 78 16.07 -5.23 -1.17
CA ALA A 78 14.91 -5.65 -0.36
C ALA A 78 14.87 -7.17 -0.17
N GLN A 79 15.03 -7.94 -1.26
CA GLN A 79 15.14 -9.40 -1.21
C GLN A 79 16.28 -9.85 -0.28
N GLY A 80 17.44 -9.18 -0.37
CA GLY A 80 18.60 -9.44 0.51
C GLY A 80 18.31 -9.22 1.99
N MET A 81 17.33 -8.39 2.33
CA MET A 81 16.85 -8.14 3.69
C MET A 81 15.70 -9.05 4.11
N GLY A 82 15.22 -9.94 3.21
CA GLY A 82 14.09 -10.83 3.48
C GLY A 82 12.71 -10.16 3.32
N ILE A 83 12.67 -8.97 2.74
CA ILE A 83 11.42 -8.29 2.37
C ILE A 83 10.75 -9.07 1.24
N ASN A 84 9.44 -9.30 1.38
CA ASN A 84 8.62 -10.03 0.41
C ASN A 84 7.39 -9.25 -0.08
N THR A 85 7.23 -8.01 0.41
CA THR A 85 6.10 -7.15 0.07
C THR A 85 6.58 -5.71 -0.05
N MET A 86 6.08 -4.98 -1.07
CA MET A 86 6.23 -3.52 -1.17
C MET A 86 4.86 -2.90 -1.31
N ARG A 87 4.57 -1.82 -0.58
CA ARG A 87 3.36 -1.03 -0.77
C ARG A 87 3.69 0.14 -1.68
N VAL A 88 3.00 0.22 -2.83
CA VAL A 88 3.39 1.07 -3.96
C VAL A 88 2.19 1.88 -4.43
N PHE A 89 2.36 3.17 -4.57
CA PHE A 89 1.30 4.11 -4.87
C PHE A 89 1.14 4.32 -6.37
N LEU A 90 -0.10 4.29 -6.84
CA LEU A 90 -0.50 4.61 -8.20
C LEU A 90 -1.17 5.99 -8.22
N HIS A 91 -1.45 6.53 -9.42
CA HIS A 91 -2.08 7.84 -9.54
C HIS A 91 -2.99 7.91 -10.77
N ASN A 92 -4.21 8.46 -10.62
CA ASN A 92 -5.18 8.58 -11.71
C ASN A 92 -4.67 9.42 -12.89
N LEU A 93 -3.92 10.48 -12.65
CA LEU A 93 -3.36 11.31 -13.72
C LEU A 93 -2.41 10.55 -14.66
N LEU A 94 -1.69 9.55 -14.15
CA LEU A 94 -0.82 8.70 -14.98
C LEU A 94 -1.63 7.85 -15.96
N TRP A 95 -2.76 7.34 -15.48
CA TRP A 95 -3.71 6.59 -16.30
C TRP A 95 -4.40 7.51 -17.33
N GLU A 96 -4.79 8.71 -16.93
CA GLU A 96 -5.38 9.70 -17.83
C GLU A 96 -4.40 10.10 -18.95
N GLN A 97 -3.12 10.27 -18.61
CA GLN A 97 -2.07 10.67 -19.54
C GLN A 97 -1.76 9.58 -20.58
N ASP A 98 -1.64 8.32 -20.15
CA ASP A 98 -1.16 7.21 -20.99
C ASP A 98 -1.59 5.86 -20.42
N LYS A 99 -2.86 5.50 -20.60
CA LYS A 99 -3.47 4.27 -20.07
C LYS A 99 -2.66 3.01 -20.34
N ASP A 100 -2.32 2.80 -21.60
CA ASP A 100 -1.65 1.58 -22.04
C ASP A 100 -0.18 1.55 -21.63
N GLY A 101 0.50 2.69 -21.71
CA GLY A 101 1.88 2.80 -21.25
C GLY A 101 1.99 2.67 -19.73
N PHE A 102 1.04 3.23 -18.98
CA PHE A 102 1.02 3.08 -17.51
C PHE A 102 0.82 1.62 -17.11
N LYS A 103 -0.13 0.90 -17.71
CA LYS A 103 -0.32 -0.54 -17.47
C LYS A 103 0.92 -1.37 -17.84
N LYS A 104 1.63 -1.03 -18.92
CA LYS A 104 2.89 -1.69 -19.28
C LYS A 104 3.99 -1.45 -18.24
N ARG A 105 4.07 -0.25 -17.66
CA ARG A 105 5.03 0.07 -16.59
C ARG A 105 4.70 -0.68 -15.31
N ILE A 106 3.41 -0.81 -14.96
CA ILE A 106 2.95 -1.66 -13.85
C ILE A 106 3.34 -3.13 -14.10
N ASP A 107 3.12 -3.67 -15.30
CA ASP A 107 3.50 -5.05 -15.62
C ASP A 107 5.03 -5.27 -15.58
N THR A 108 5.80 -4.27 -16.03
CA THR A 108 7.27 -4.27 -15.90
C THR A 108 7.69 -4.31 -14.44
N PHE A 109 7.09 -3.45 -13.60
CA PHE A 109 7.33 -3.46 -12.14
C PHE A 109 6.99 -4.82 -11.52
N LEU A 110 5.83 -5.38 -11.85
CA LEU A 110 5.41 -6.70 -11.37
C LEU A 110 6.39 -7.82 -11.77
N SER A 111 6.93 -7.74 -12.97
CA SER A 111 7.93 -8.70 -13.45
C SER A 111 9.24 -8.59 -12.66
N ILE A 112 9.68 -7.37 -12.36
CA ILE A 112 10.87 -7.11 -11.53
C ILE A 112 10.60 -7.58 -10.09
N ALA A 113 9.46 -7.22 -9.51
CA ALA A 113 9.09 -7.62 -8.16
C ALA A 113 9.03 -9.15 -8.01
N ALA A 114 8.41 -9.83 -8.97
CA ALA A 114 8.35 -11.30 -9.00
C ALA A 114 9.74 -11.96 -9.10
N LYS A 115 10.67 -11.38 -9.87
CA LYS A 115 12.08 -11.82 -9.94
C LYS A 115 12.73 -11.80 -8.56
N HIS A 116 12.37 -10.84 -7.72
CA HIS A 116 12.87 -10.70 -6.34
C HIS A 116 11.96 -11.32 -5.28
N HIS A 117 10.97 -12.14 -5.68
CA HIS A 117 10.01 -12.80 -4.79
C HIS A 117 9.18 -11.81 -3.94
N ILE A 118 8.92 -10.63 -4.49
CA ILE A 118 8.13 -9.57 -3.85
C ILE A 118 6.76 -9.49 -4.50
N LYS A 119 5.70 -9.45 -3.68
CA LYS A 119 4.32 -9.21 -4.11
C LYS A 119 3.90 -7.82 -3.64
N PRO A 120 3.62 -6.84 -4.53
CA PRO A 120 3.20 -5.52 -4.10
C PRO A 120 1.77 -5.50 -3.55
N ILE A 121 1.53 -4.54 -2.66
CA ILE A 121 0.22 -3.96 -2.36
C ILE A 121 0.15 -2.66 -3.15
N PHE A 122 -0.74 -2.55 -4.12
CA PHE A 122 -0.94 -1.30 -4.85
C PHE A 122 -1.96 -0.41 -4.16
N VAL A 123 -1.61 0.87 -3.99
CA VAL A 123 -2.48 1.92 -3.46
C VAL A 123 -3.07 2.69 -4.63
N LEU A 124 -4.41 2.76 -4.73
CA LEU A 124 -5.08 3.40 -5.85
C LEU A 124 -5.21 4.90 -5.68
N PHE A 125 -5.55 5.37 -4.47
CA PHE A 125 -5.68 6.77 -4.10
C PHE A 125 -4.93 7.08 -2.81
N ASP A 126 -4.56 8.35 -2.65
CA ASP A 126 -3.81 8.85 -1.49
C ASP A 126 -4.24 10.28 -1.15
N SER A 127 -4.44 10.59 0.13
CA SER A 127 -4.81 11.94 0.58
C SER A 127 -3.67 12.67 1.32
N CYS A 128 -2.43 12.18 1.20
CA CYS A 128 -1.31 12.76 1.94
C CYS A 128 -0.60 13.87 1.15
N TRP A 129 -0.23 14.94 1.85
CA TRP A 129 0.60 16.06 1.43
C TRP A 129 -0.03 16.96 0.36
N ASP A 130 0.69 17.28 -0.73
CA ASP A 130 0.29 18.31 -1.70
C ASP A 130 -0.98 17.93 -2.47
N PRO A 131 -2.07 18.70 -2.32
CA PRO A 131 -3.36 18.40 -2.96
C PRO A 131 -3.47 18.84 -4.42
N ASP A 132 -2.44 19.46 -4.99
CA ASP A 132 -2.43 19.94 -6.38
C ASP A 132 -1.41 19.20 -7.27
N PRO A 133 -1.61 17.90 -7.56
CA PRO A 133 -0.70 17.12 -8.38
C PRO A 133 -0.63 17.65 -9.81
N VAL A 134 0.60 17.73 -10.38
CA VAL A 134 0.84 18.21 -11.73
C VAL A 134 1.73 17.24 -12.48
N LEU A 135 1.28 16.79 -13.66
CA LEU A 135 2.08 15.95 -14.55
C LEU A 135 3.30 16.71 -15.12
N GLY A 136 4.30 15.95 -15.54
CA GLY A 136 5.55 16.47 -16.09
C GLY A 136 6.71 16.40 -15.10
N PRO A 137 7.80 17.14 -15.34
CA PRO A 137 8.94 17.17 -14.42
C PRO A 137 8.52 17.64 -13.04
N GLN A 138 8.85 16.83 -12.03
CA GLN A 138 8.57 17.19 -10.66
C GLN A 138 9.63 18.16 -10.12
N HIS A 139 9.25 19.02 -9.18
CA HIS A 139 10.19 19.91 -8.53
C HIS A 139 11.20 19.14 -7.65
N PRO A 140 12.40 19.67 -7.43
CA PRO A 140 13.32 19.05 -6.47
C PRO A 140 12.75 19.13 -5.05
N PRO A 141 13.14 18.20 -4.15
CA PRO A 141 12.71 18.25 -2.76
C PRO A 141 13.16 19.55 -2.08
N ILE A 142 12.34 20.05 -1.16
CA ILE A 142 12.73 21.13 -0.26
C ILE A 142 13.84 20.60 0.66
N PRO A 143 15.06 21.18 0.66
CA PRO A 143 16.16 20.62 1.43
C PRO A 143 15.84 20.51 2.91
N GLY A 144 16.04 19.32 3.47
CA GLY A 144 15.85 19.05 4.90
C GLY A 144 14.38 18.93 5.35
N VAL A 145 13.43 18.76 4.42
CA VAL A 145 11.99 18.65 4.70
C VAL A 145 11.47 17.28 4.29
N HIS A 146 10.81 16.62 5.22
CA HIS A 146 10.18 15.30 5.04
C HIS A 146 9.16 15.32 3.91
N ASN A 147 9.30 14.42 2.95
CA ASN A 147 8.30 14.08 1.93
C ASN A 147 7.69 15.31 1.20
N SER A 148 8.52 16.32 0.97
CA SER A 148 8.10 17.66 0.53
C SER A 148 7.64 17.75 -0.93
N GLY A 149 7.69 16.68 -1.68
CA GLY A 149 7.21 16.63 -3.06
C GLY A 149 6.17 15.54 -3.29
N TRP A 150 5.69 14.89 -2.24
CA TRP A 150 4.61 13.90 -2.33
C TRP A 150 3.29 14.56 -2.68
N VAL A 151 2.48 13.94 -3.52
CA VAL A 151 1.23 14.52 -4.03
C VAL A 151 0.04 13.59 -3.79
N GLN A 152 -1.14 14.17 -3.72
CA GLN A 152 -2.39 13.43 -3.52
C GLN A 152 -2.94 12.84 -4.82
N ALA A 153 -3.60 11.70 -4.73
CA ALA A 153 -4.41 11.07 -5.76
C ALA A 153 -5.78 10.66 -5.19
N PRO A 154 -6.92 11.18 -5.68
CA PRO A 154 -7.02 12.28 -6.63
C PRO A 154 -6.65 13.60 -5.96
N GLY A 155 -6.16 14.57 -6.75
CA GLY A 155 -5.93 15.91 -6.23
C GLY A 155 -7.24 16.66 -5.92
N THR A 156 -7.12 17.74 -5.16
CA THR A 156 -8.23 18.57 -4.68
C THR A 156 -9.19 19.00 -5.79
N LYS A 157 -8.68 19.41 -6.96
CA LYS A 157 -9.52 19.86 -8.08
C LYS A 157 -10.48 18.78 -8.57
N VAL A 158 -10.04 17.53 -8.55
CA VAL A 158 -10.87 16.38 -8.94
C VAL A 158 -11.82 15.99 -7.81
N LEU A 159 -11.32 15.99 -6.58
CA LEU A 159 -12.13 15.66 -5.40
C LEU A 159 -13.24 16.71 -5.16
N ASP A 160 -12.98 17.98 -5.47
CA ASP A 160 -13.93 19.08 -5.27
C ASP A 160 -15.06 19.13 -6.29
N ASP A 161 -14.90 18.48 -7.45
CA ASP A 161 -15.90 18.46 -8.52
C ASP A 161 -16.40 17.02 -8.82
N PRO A 162 -17.59 16.63 -8.32
CA PRO A 162 -18.16 15.30 -8.57
C PRO A 162 -18.35 14.94 -10.05
N SER A 163 -18.29 15.90 -10.98
CA SER A 163 -18.35 15.61 -12.42
C SER A 163 -17.14 14.80 -12.91
N HIS A 164 -16.05 14.78 -12.17
CA HIS A 164 -14.85 13.97 -12.43
C HIS A 164 -14.93 12.53 -11.88
N TYR A 165 -15.89 12.22 -10.99
CA TYR A 165 -15.96 10.89 -10.36
C TYR A 165 -16.17 9.73 -11.35
N PRO A 166 -16.91 9.87 -12.47
CA PRO A 166 -16.96 8.82 -13.48
C PRO A 166 -15.60 8.47 -14.08
N GLN A 167 -14.68 9.43 -14.20
CA GLN A 167 -13.31 9.18 -14.66
C GLN A 167 -12.46 8.44 -13.62
N LEU A 168 -12.67 8.73 -12.33
CA LEU A 168 -12.05 7.96 -11.23
C LEU A 168 -12.58 6.52 -11.21
N GLU A 169 -13.88 6.32 -11.46
CA GLU A 169 -14.48 4.99 -11.60
C GLU A 169 -13.82 4.21 -12.75
N ASP A 170 -13.66 4.84 -13.91
CA ASP A 170 -13.02 4.25 -15.08
C ASP A 170 -11.56 3.86 -14.77
N TYR A 171 -10.81 4.74 -14.08
CA TYR A 171 -9.44 4.46 -13.65
C TYR A 171 -9.37 3.23 -12.73
N VAL A 172 -10.18 3.21 -11.67
CA VAL A 172 -10.19 2.10 -10.70
C VAL A 172 -10.55 0.79 -11.39
N LYS A 173 -11.61 0.80 -12.21
CA LYS A 173 -12.09 -0.39 -12.92
C LYS A 173 -11.07 -0.89 -13.94
N ASP A 174 -10.45 0.00 -14.73
CA ASP A 174 -9.46 -0.42 -15.73
C ASP A 174 -8.18 -0.95 -15.10
N ILE A 175 -7.67 -0.29 -14.05
CA ILE A 175 -6.45 -0.76 -13.37
C ILE A 175 -6.72 -2.09 -12.65
N VAL A 176 -7.71 -2.14 -11.78
CA VAL A 176 -8.01 -3.37 -11.03
C VAL A 176 -8.42 -4.50 -11.99
N GLY A 177 -9.26 -4.21 -12.99
CA GLY A 177 -9.70 -5.20 -13.98
C GLY A 177 -8.57 -5.76 -14.84
N SER A 178 -7.61 -4.92 -15.24
CA SER A 178 -6.44 -5.36 -16.01
C SER A 178 -5.56 -6.35 -15.27
N PHE A 179 -5.54 -6.28 -13.94
CA PHE A 179 -4.70 -7.12 -13.07
C PHE A 179 -5.51 -7.97 -12.07
N ALA A 180 -6.82 -8.12 -12.28
CA ALA A 180 -7.72 -8.81 -11.35
C ALA A 180 -7.30 -10.25 -11.02
N HIS A 181 -6.66 -10.94 -11.96
CA HIS A 181 -6.21 -12.32 -11.81
C HIS A 181 -4.69 -12.47 -11.74
N ASP A 182 -3.96 -11.37 -11.52
CA ASP A 182 -2.50 -11.41 -11.46
C ASP A 182 -2.03 -11.80 -10.05
N GLU A 183 -1.57 -13.04 -9.89
CA GLU A 183 -1.10 -13.57 -8.61
C GLU A 183 0.21 -12.94 -8.10
N ARG A 184 0.86 -12.09 -8.93
CA ARG A 184 2.03 -11.31 -8.50
C ARG A 184 1.65 -10.20 -7.52
N ILE A 185 0.37 -9.77 -7.49
CA ILE A 185 -0.14 -8.73 -6.58
C ILE A 185 -0.63 -9.39 -5.28
N LEU A 186 -0.25 -8.82 -4.13
CA LEU A 186 -0.68 -9.29 -2.83
C LEU A 186 -2.09 -8.78 -2.49
N ALA A 187 -2.32 -7.47 -2.61
CA ALA A 187 -3.59 -6.82 -2.25
C ALA A 187 -3.75 -5.48 -2.98
N TRP A 188 -4.97 -4.95 -2.96
CA TRP A 188 -5.28 -3.58 -3.37
C TRP A 188 -5.64 -2.76 -2.15
N ASP A 189 -4.91 -1.68 -1.91
CA ASP A 189 -5.26 -0.65 -0.95
C ASP A 189 -6.00 0.45 -1.72
N VAL A 190 -7.29 0.55 -1.50
CA VAL A 190 -8.13 1.40 -2.37
C VAL A 190 -7.93 2.88 -2.11
N TRP A 191 -7.53 3.26 -0.89
CA TRP A 191 -7.25 4.66 -0.55
C TRP A 191 -6.39 4.75 0.72
N ASN A 192 -5.21 5.36 0.61
CA ASN A 192 -4.37 5.69 1.75
C ASN A 192 -4.90 6.92 2.49
N GLU A 193 -5.12 6.79 3.80
CA GLU A 193 -5.49 7.88 4.71
C GLU A 193 -6.53 8.84 4.10
N PRO A 194 -7.71 8.34 3.70
CA PRO A 194 -8.65 9.08 2.84
C PRO A 194 -9.04 10.47 3.36
N ASP A 195 -9.12 10.62 4.67
CA ASP A 195 -9.52 11.85 5.38
C ASP A 195 -8.32 12.65 5.95
N ASN A 196 -7.09 12.37 5.47
CA ASN A 196 -5.92 13.18 5.79
C ASN A 196 -6.06 14.58 5.17
N ASP A 197 -5.70 15.62 5.92
CA ASP A 197 -5.76 17.02 5.52
C ASP A 197 -4.40 17.55 5.01
N GLY A 198 -3.63 16.72 4.35
CA GLY A 198 -2.29 17.07 3.86
C GLY A 198 -1.26 17.18 4.97
N GLY A 199 -1.45 16.44 6.09
CA GLY A 199 -0.58 16.51 7.26
C GLY A 199 -0.64 17.85 7.99
N GLY A 200 -1.71 18.64 7.77
CA GLY A 200 -1.90 19.98 8.32
C GLY A 200 -1.13 21.08 7.59
N ASN A 201 -0.15 20.76 6.75
CA ASN A 201 0.66 21.76 6.02
C ASN A 201 -0.09 22.35 4.83
N TYR A 202 -1.03 21.59 4.27
CA TYR A 202 -1.85 21.95 3.11
C TYR A 202 -3.34 22.13 3.45
N ALA A 203 -3.71 22.17 4.72
CA ALA A 203 -5.12 22.26 5.17
C ALA A 203 -5.89 23.46 4.60
N ALA A 204 -5.18 24.55 4.25
CA ALA A 204 -5.79 25.74 3.64
C ALA A 204 -6.16 25.53 2.16
N GLU A 205 -5.56 24.56 1.49
CA GLU A 205 -5.71 24.25 0.07
C GLU A 205 -6.68 23.08 -0.16
N GLU A 206 -7.02 22.38 0.92
CA GLU A 206 -7.98 21.27 0.90
C GLU A 206 -9.43 21.76 0.81
N PRO A 207 -10.36 20.99 0.20
CA PRO A 207 -11.78 21.29 0.26
C PRO A 207 -12.26 21.33 1.71
N LYS A 208 -13.02 22.35 2.07
CA LYS A 208 -13.56 22.49 3.44
C LYS A 208 -14.46 21.34 3.87
N ASP A 209 -15.03 20.63 2.91
CA ASP A 209 -15.89 19.48 3.08
C ASP A 209 -15.22 18.17 2.63
N LYS A 210 -13.86 18.12 2.59
CA LYS A 210 -13.08 16.94 2.18
C LYS A 210 -13.56 15.67 2.87
N PHE A 211 -13.71 15.71 4.19
CA PHE A 211 -14.20 14.56 4.97
C PHE A 211 -15.54 14.02 4.43
N GLN A 212 -16.51 14.91 4.16
CA GLN A 212 -17.82 14.52 3.67
C GLN A 212 -17.74 13.90 2.26
N ARG A 213 -16.91 14.47 1.39
CA ARG A 213 -16.68 13.95 0.03
C ARG A 213 -16.05 12.58 0.05
N VAL A 214 -15.01 12.43 0.86
CA VAL A 214 -14.32 11.16 1.04
C VAL A 214 -15.24 10.11 1.66
N ALA A 215 -16.01 10.47 2.68
CA ALA A 215 -16.98 9.56 3.31
C ALA A 215 -18.06 9.06 2.33
N GLN A 216 -18.38 9.84 1.29
CA GLN A 216 -19.31 9.44 0.22
C GLN A 216 -18.62 8.64 -0.89
N LEU A 217 -17.37 8.96 -1.20
CA LEU A 217 -16.65 8.37 -2.33
C LEU A 217 -15.98 7.04 -1.98
N LEU A 218 -15.41 6.89 -0.79
CA LEU A 218 -14.69 5.69 -0.37
C LEU A 218 -15.49 4.39 -0.53
N PRO A 219 -16.79 4.31 -0.13
CA PRO A 219 -17.60 3.11 -0.39
C PRO A 219 -17.75 2.81 -1.88
N GLN A 220 -17.80 3.84 -2.73
CA GLN A 220 -17.89 3.69 -4.18
C GLN A 220 -16.58 3.15 -4.75
N VAL A 221 -15.43 3.62 -4.28
CA VAL A 221 -14.11 3.11 -4.71
C VAL A 221 -13.98 1.63 -4.41
N PHE A 222 -14.39 1.19 -3.19
CA PHE A 222 -14.46 -0.25 -2.87
C PHE A 222 -15.38 -0.99 -3.85
N ALA A 223 -16.57 -0.47 -4.13
CA ALA A 223 -17.52 -1.09 -5.04
C ALA A 223 -16.97 -1.17 -6.48
N TRP A 224 -16.31 -0.11 -6.98
CA TRP A 224 -15.69 -0.10 -8.30
C TRP A 224 -14.58 -1.15 -8.43
N ALA A 225 -13.67 -1.21 -7.45
CA ALA A 225 -12.62 -2.22 -7.43
C ALA A 225 -13.20 -3.64 -7.34
N ARG A 226 -14.17 -3.86 -6.46
CA ARG A 226 -14.81 -5.15 -6.23
C ARG A 226 -15.58 -5.64 -7.46
N SER A 227 -16.19 -4.73 -8.23
CA SER A 227 -16.92 -5.07 -9.46
C SER A 227 -16.05 -5.74 -10.53
N GLN A 228 -14.72 -5.66 -10.39
CA GLN A 228 -13.75 -6.32 -11.27
C GLN A 228 -13.41 -7.75 -10.81
N SER A 229 -14.04 -8.22 -9.73
CA SER A 229 -13.85 -9.57 -9.16
C SER A 229 -12.38 -9.96 -8.95
N PRO A 230 -11.54 -9.11 -8.31
CA PRO A 230 -10.13 -9.41 -8.13
C PRO A 230 -9.94 -10.63 -7.21
N VAL A 231 -8.94 -11.46 -7.53
CA VAL A 231 -8.53 -12.58 -6.67
C VAL A 231 -7.70 -12.11 -5.46
N GLN A 232 -7.28 -10.86 -5.48
CA GLN A 232 -6.59 -10.19 -4.38
C GLN A 232 -7.61 -9.52 -3.45
N PRO A 233 -7.34 -9.45 -2.14
CA PRO A 233 -8.21 -8.74 -1.21
C PRO A 233 -8.11 -7.22 -1.38
N LEU A 234 -9.20 -6.54 -1.05
CA LEU A 234 -9.28 -5.09 -0.96
C LEU A 234 -9.11 -4.64 0.50
N THR A 235 -8.48 -3.49 0.70
CA THR A 235 -8.34 -2.85 2.01
C THR A 235 -8.25 -1.33 1.90
N SER A 236 -8.45 -0.62 3.00
CA SER A 236 -8.04 0.76 3.24
C SER A 236 -7.76 0.91 4.73
N GLY A 237 -6.58 1.42 5.09
CA GLY A 237 -6.08 1.37 6.47
C GLY A 237 -6.67 2.44 7.39
N VAL A 238 -7.15 2.04 8.58
CA VAL A 238 -7.47 2.99 9.65
C VAL A 238 -6.20 3.54 10.28
N TRP A 239 -6.20 4.83 10.64
CA TRP A 239 -4.97 5.51 11.09
C TRP A 239 -5.19 6.53 12.22
N HIS A 240 -6.40 7.03 12.42
CA HIS A 240 -6.69 7.97 13.49
C HIS A 240 -6.61 7.36 14.89
N ASP A 241 -6.38 8.20 15.89
CA ASP A 241 -6.42 7.81 17.29
C ASP A 241 -7.87 7.67 17.80
N ALA A 242 -8.48 6.52 17.49
CA ALA A 242 -9.85 6.18 17.86
C ALA A 242 -9.93 4.81 18.56
N ASP A 243 -11.07 4.51 19.18
CA ASP A 243 -11.37 3.18 19.70
C ASP A 243 -11.90 2.28 18.56
N TRP A 244 -11.01 1.63 17.85
CA TRP A 244 -11.34 0.80 16.69
C TRP A 244 -12.14 -0.47 17.05
N SER A 245 -12.30 -0.81 18.33
CA SER A 245 -13.10 -1.96 18.74
C SER A 245 -14.61 -1.71 18.62
N ASN A 246 -15.04 -0.47 18.47
CA ASN A 246 -16.45 -0.10 18.54
C ASN A 246 -16.89 0.78 17.36
N LEU A 247 -17.48 0.15 16.34
CA LEU A 247 -17.96 0.83 15.13
C LEU A 247 -18.90 2.01 15.40
N SER A 248 -19.65 2.02 16.52
CA SER A 248 -20.57 3.11 16.83
C SER A 248 -19.87 4.41 17.24
N LYS A 249 -18.60 4.33 17.64
CA LYS A 249 -17.77 5.47 18.03
C LYS A 249 -16.91 6.02 16.87
N LEU A 250 -16.81 5.28 15.78
CA LEU A 250 -15.99 5.63 14.65
C LEU A 250 -16.70 6.62 13.73
N ASN A 251 -15.92 7.43 13.03
CA ASN A 251 -16.41 8.28 11.96
C ASN A 251 -16.87 7.46 10.74
N ALA A 252 -17.44 8.10 9.72
CA ALA A 252 -17.96 7.40 8.55
C ALA A 252 -16.87 6.74 7.70
N VAL A 253 -15.69 7.38 7.60
CA VAL A 253 -14.53 6.89 6.85
C VAL A 253 -13.98 5.64 7.51
N GLU A 254 -13.67 5.71 8.81
CA GLU A 254 -13.16 4.57 9.59
C GLU A 254 -14.12 3.38 9.57
N ARG A 255 -15.43 3.62 9.69
CA ARG A 255 -16.43 2.55 9.55
C ARG A 255 -16.34 1.87 8.19
N THR A 256 -16.28 2.64 7.10
CA THR A 256 -16.13 2.08 5.75
C THR A 256 -14.85 1.29 5.62
N GLN A 257 -13.71 1.82 6.08
CA GLN A 257 -12.43 1.13 6.06
C GLN A 257 -12.51 -0.24 6.74
N LEU A 258 -13.17 -0.35 7.91
CA LEU A 258 -13.27 -1.60 8.65
C LEU A 258 -14.35 -2.55 8.14
N THR A 259 -15.44 -2.04 7.55
CA THR A 259 -16.55 -2.90 7.10
C THR A 259 -16.41 -3.35 5.66
N GLU A 260 -15.81 -2.53 4.78
CA GLU A 260 -15.65 -2.85 3.36
C GLU A 260 -14.35 -3.59 3.04
N SER A 261 -13.38 -3.61 3.95
CA SER A 261 -12.10 -4.30 3.76
C SER A 261 -12.22 -5.82 3.86
N ASP A 262 -11.60 -6.53 2.94
CA ASP A 262 -11.48 -7.99 2.97
C ASP A 262 -10.46 -8.45 4.01
N ILE A 263 -9.38 -7.70 4.18
CA ILE A 263 -8.36 -7.81 5.22
C ILE A 263 -8.23 -6.45 5.91
N ILE A 264 -7.93 -6.41 7.20
CA ILE A 264 -7.76 -5.15 7.92
C ILE A 264 -6.35 -4.62 7.73
N SER A 265 -6.22 -3.41 7.21
CA SER A 265 -4.97 -2.66 7.29
C SER A 265 -5.08 -1.49 8.26
N PHE A 266 -3.95 -1.06 8.81
CA PHE A 266 -3.89 0.06 9.74
C PHE A 266 -2.49 0.67 9.81
N HIS A 267 -2.41 1.93 10.27
CA HIS A 267 -1.15 2.61 10.55
C HIS A 267 -0.95 2.74 12.06
N ASN A 268 0.27 2.59 12.51
CA ASN A 268 0.63 2.85 13.90
C ASN A 268 2.10 3.20 14.06
N TYR A 269 2.37 4.42 14.47
CA TYR A 269 3.72 4.91 14.75
C TYR A 269 4.05 5.05 16.24
N ASP A 270 3.21 4.44 17.10
CA ASP A 270 3.34 4.51 18.54
C ASP A 270 4.29 3.45 19.12
N PHE A 271 4.46 3.50 20.44
CA PHE A 271 5.16 2.51 21.23
C PHE A 271 4.51 1.12 21.18
N PRO A 272 5.27 0.05 21.51
CA PRO A 272 4.79 -1.34 21.42
C PRO A 272 3.49 -1.62 22.18
N GLU A 273 3.25 -1.00 23.32
CA GLU A 273 2.05 -1.18 24.14
C GLU A 273 0.82 -0.65 23.43
N ILE A 274 0.94 0.50 22.76
CA ILE A 274 -0.16 1.08 21.97
C ILE A 274 -0.41 0.22 20.73
N PHE A 275 0.67 -0.18 20.02
CA PHE A 275 0.55 -1.10 18.89
C PHE A 275 -0.20 -2.39 19.28
N ALA A 276 0.17 -3.04 20.40
CA ALA A 276 -0.51 -4.24 20.87
C ALA A 276 -1.98 -3.98 21.18
N SER A 277 -2.30 -2.83 21.78
CA SER A 277 -3.67 -2.40 22.07
C SER A 277 -4.49 -2.24 20.78
N ARG A 278 -3.94 -1.59 19.74
CA ARG A 278 -4.58 -1.43 18.42
C ARG A 278 -4.88 -2.78 17.78
N VAL A 279 -3.90 -3.68 17.77
CA VAL A 279 -4.09 -5.04 17.27
C VAL A 279 -5.22 -5.76 18.03
N GLN A 280 -5.27 -5.61 19.37
CA GLN A 280 -6.34 -6.22 20.17
C GLN A 280 -7.73 -5.64 19.83
N GLN A 281 -7.84 -4.34 19.58
CA GLN A 281 -9.09 -3.70 19.14
C GLN A 281 -9.56 -4.27 17.79
N LEU A 282 -8.64 -4.44 16.84
CA LEU A 282 -8.96 -4.94 15.50
C LEU A 282 -9.27 -6.45 15.44
N ARG A 283 -8.80 -7.24 16.40
CA ARG A 283 -9.07 -8.70 16.42
C ARG A 283 -10.56 -9.05 16.43
N GLY A 284 -11.41 -8.17 16.99
CA GLY A 284 -12.87 -8.37 17.03
C GLY A 284 -13.51 -8.50 15.64
N TYR A 285 -12.88 -7.97 14.61
CA TYR A 285 -13.36 -8.08 13.22
C TYR A 285 -13.16 -9.48 12.63
N GLY A 286 -12.24 -10.30 13.18
CA GLY A 286 -11.98 -11.67 12.75
C GLY A 286 -11.49 -11.75 11.30
N ARG A 287 -10.57 -10.87 10.94
CA ARG A 287 -9.91 -10.80 9.63
C ARG A 287 -8.40 -10.75 9.78
N PRO A 288 -7.61 -11.22 8.81
CA PRO A 288 -6.17 -11.01 8.79
C PRO A 288 -5.82 -9.54 8.86
N MET A 289 -4.68 -9.21 9.47
CA MET A 289 -4.24 -7.84 9.70
C MET A 289 -2.89 -7.56 9.08
N ILE A 290 -2.73 -6.38 8.49
CA ILE A 290 -1.45 -5.84 8.02
C ILE A 290 -1.32 -4.41 8.55
N CYS A 291 -0.26 -4.14 9.32
CA CYS A 291 0.16 -2.78 9.62
C CYS A 291 0.88 -2.23 8.39
N THR A 292 0.21 -1.39 7.63
CA THR A 292 0.71 -0.86 6.34
C THR A 292 1.62 0.33 6.48
N GLU A 293 1.70 0.91 7.69
CA GLU A 293 2.69 1.93 8.04
C GLU A 293 3.06 1.85 9.52
N TYR A 294 4.34 1.79 9.77
CA TYR A 294 4.96 1.92 11.09
C TYR A 294 6.42 2.35 10.91
N MET A 295 7.16 2.43 11.99
CA MET A 295 8.57 2.77 12.06
C MET A 295 8.82 4.28 11.87
N ALA A 296 8.83 4.96 12.99
CA ALA A 296 9.27 6.34 13.16
C ALA A 296 10.20 6.36 14.38
N ARG A 297 11.53 6.22 14.14
CA ARG A 297 12.49 5.87 15.20
C ARG A 297 12.51 6.82 16.37
N SER A 298 12.48 8.13 16.11
CA SER A 298 12.47 9.13 17.20
C SER A 298 11.12 9.25 17.91
N ALA A 299 10.03 8.70 17.33
CA ALA A 299 8.72 8.60 17.97
C ALA A 299 8.55 7.30 18.78
N GLY A 300 9.52 6.39 18.75
CA GLY A 300 9.49 5.15 19.54
C GLY A 300 9.00 3.91 18.77
N SER A 301 8.50 4.06 17.57
CA SER A 301 8.14 2.95 16.68
C SER A 301 9.38 2.51 15.90
N THR A 302 9.96 1.35 16.24
CA THR A 302 11.21 0.89 15.66
C THR A 302 11.13 -0.55 15.15
N ILE A 303 12.02 -0.91 14.22
CA ILE A 303 12.15 -2.29 13.73
C ILE A 303 12.44 -3.26 14.89
N ASP A 304 13.28 -2.86 15.83
CA ASP A 304 13.72 -3.73 16.93
C ASP A 304 12.58 -4.16 17.85
N THR A 305 11.59 -3.30 18.04
CA THR A 305 10.52 -3.50 19.03
C THR A 305 9.19 -3.87 18.39
N ILE A 306 8.79 -3.18 17.33
CA ILE A 306 7.47 -3.33 16.73
C ILE A 306 7.40 -4.54 15.78
N THR A 307 8.44 -4.77 14.96
CA THR A 307 8.37 -5.84 13.95
C THR A 307 8.30 -7.25 14.56
N PRO A 308 9.11 -7.60 15.61
CA PRO A 308 8.96 -8.88 16.29
C PRO A 308 7.61 -9.02 16.99
N LEU A 309 7.08 -7.93 17.56
CA LEU A 309 5.76 -7.92 18.18
C LEU A 309 4.66 -8.17 17.16
N GLY A 310 4.71 -7.48 16.01
CA GLY A 310 3.77 -7.70 14.91
C GLY A 310 3.76 -9.14 14.43
N LYS A 311 4.95 -9.73 14.23
CA LYS A 311 5.07 -11.14 13.86
C LYS A 311 4.49 -12.08 14.93
N LYS A 312 4.77 -11.84 16.20
CA LYS A 312 4.20 -12.61 17.33
C LYS A 312 2.69 -12.54 17.36
N LEU A 313 2.13 -11.41 16.99
CA LEU A 313 0.68 -11.16 16.93
C LEU A 313 0.06 -11.58 15.60
N ASP A 314 0.82 -12.19 14.69
CA ASP A 314 0.40 -12.59 13.33
C ASP A 314 -0.18 -11.42 12.51
N VAL A 315 0.50 -10.27 12.55
CA VAL A 315 0.22 -9.07 11.77
C VAL A 315 1.30 -8.92 10.71
N GLY A 316 0.93 -8.70 9.45
CA GLY A 316 1.87 -8.31 8.40
C GLY A 316 2.46 -6.92 8.71
N MET A 317 3.73 -6.67 8.36
CA MET A 317 4.44 -5.48 8.81
C MET A 317 5.09 -4.76 7.63
N ILE A 318 4.61 -3.58 7.27
CA ILE A 318 5.10 -2.74 6.18
C ILE A 318 5.54 -1.40 6.76
N ASN A 319 6.84 -1.14 6.83
CA ASN A 319 7.34 0.11 7.37
C ASN A 319 7.25 1.26 6.35
N TRP A 320 7.22 2.50 6.81
CA TRP A 320 7.40 3.67 5.96
C TRP A 320 8.88 3.93 5.71
N GLY A 321 9.26 4.20 4.42
CA GLY A 321 10.61 4.51 3.99
C GLY A 321 11.50 3.29 3.78
N PHE A 322 12.17 3.22 2.61
CA PHE A 322 13.04 2.10 2.25
C PHE A 322 14.47 2.57 1.94
N VAL A 323 14.69 3.25 0.82
CA VAL A 323 15.99 3.80 0.43
C VAL A 323 15.95 5.31 0.55
N SER A 324 16.93 5.88 1.25
CA SER A 324 17.06 7.34 1.38
C SER A 324 17.28 7.97 0.00
N GLY A 325 16.43 8.92 -0.36
CA GLY A 325 16.41 9.53 -1.67
C GLY A 325 15.67 10.87 -1.70
N LYS A 326 15.04 11.16 -2.84
CA LYS A 326 14.32 12.42 -3.06
C LYS A 326 13.13 12.64 -2.13
N THR A 327 12.51 11.59 -1.59
CA THR A 327 11.43 11.70 -0.60
C THR A 327 11.90 12.30 0.72
N GLN A 328 13.20 12.19 1.04
CA GLN A 328 13.78 12.74 2.27
C GLN A 328 13.10 12.23 3.56
N THR A 329 12.57 11.02 3.57
CA THR A 329 11.87 10.41 4.71
C THR A 329 12.79 10.07 5.89
N ILE A 330 14.11 10.35 5.77
CA ILE A 330 15.05 10.38 6.90
C ILE A 330 14.76 11.50 7.89
N PHE A 331 14.12 12.59 7.44
CA PHE A 331 13.75 13.72 8.29
C PHE A 331 12.43 13.43 9.02
N PRO A 332 12.27 13.91 10.27
CA PRO A 332 11.00 13.77 10.99
C PRO A 332 9.95 14.77 10.48
N TRP A 333 8.68 14.54 10.85
CA TRP A 333 7.54 15.36 10.40
C TRP A 333 7.66 16.84 10.79
N ASP A 334 8.28 17.14 11.95
CA ASP A 334 8.49 18.53 12.39
C ASP A 334 9.50 19.31 11.53
N SER A 335 10.15 18.64 10.57
CA SER A 335 11.00 19.29 9.56
C SER A 335 10.24 20.28 8.67
N TRP A 336 8.92 20.14 8.55
CA TRP A 336 8.07 21.13 7.89
C TRP A 336 8.06 22.49 8.60
N GLN A 337 8.22 22.49 9.92
CA GLN A 337 8.34 23.71 10.74
C GLN A 337 9.78 24.10 11.02
N ARG A 338 10.70 23.11 10.99
CA ARG A 338 12.13 23.27 11.32
C ARG A 338 13.00 22.47 10.37
N PRO A 339 13.22 22.93 9.12
CA PRO A 339 13.99 22.20 8.11
C PRO A 339 15.42 21.88 8.58
N TYR A 340 15.88 20.66 8.28
CA TYR A 340 17.25 20.19 8.57
C TYR A 340 18.22 20.59 7.47
N THR A 341 18.47 21.90 7.30
CA THR A 341 19.30 22.45 6.20
C THR A 341 20.79 22.39 6.47
N LEU A 342 21.23 22.25 7.72
CA LEU A 342 22.66 22.27 8.08
C LEU A 342 23.26 20.87 8.16
N GLN A 343 22.49 19.90 8.69
CA GLN A 343 22.90 18.52 8.85
C GLN A 343 21.69 17.61 8.94
N PRO A 344 21.79 16.34 8.51
CA PRO A 344 20.70 15.39 8.68
C PRO A 344 20.44 15.12 10.17
N PRO A 345 19.27 14.55 10.53
CA PRO A 345 18.97 14.18 11.91
C PRO A 345 19.96 13.11 12.40
N VAL A 346 20.33 13.17 13.68
CA VAL A 346 21.22 12.17 14.31
C VAL A 346 20.63 10.75 14.21
N ILE A 347 19.31 10.66 14.30
CA ILE A 347 18.55 9.43 14.09
C ILE A 347 17.63 9.63 12.90
N TRP A 348 17.83 8.82 11.85
CA TRP A 348 16.94 8.80 10.72
C TRP A 348 15.53 8.38 11.14
N PHE A 349 14.55 9.12 10.65
CA PHE A 349 13.18 8.92 11.07
C PHE A 349 12.61 7.61 10.52
N HIS A 350 12.68 7.41 9.21
CA HIS A 350 12.18 6.22 8.53
C HIS A 350 13.29 5.40 7.86
N ASP A 351 13.68 5.66 6.67
CA ASP A 351 14.47 4.84 5.74
C ASP A 351 15.38 3.77 6.34
N LEU A 352 15.43 2.61 5.68
CA LEU A 352 16.24 1.45 6.08
C LEU A 352 17.63 1.46 5.47
N LEU A 353 17.75 1.96 4.22
CA LEU A 353 18.98 1.90 3.42
C LEU A 353 19.48 3.29 3.06
N GLN A 354 20.80 3.39 2.95
CA GLN A 354 21.47 4.50 2.31
C GLN A 354 21.30 4.45 0.78
N PRO A 355 21.59 5.53 0.03
CA PRO A 355 21.42 5.56 -1.43
C PRO A 355 22.25 4.51 -2.18
N ASP A 356 23.29 3.95 -1.57
CA ASP A 356 24.12 2.89 -2.13
C ASP A 356 23.67 1.47 -1.74
N GLY A 357 22.54 1.35 -1.00
CA GLY A 357 21.97 0.08 -0.55
C GLY A 357 22.57 -0.45 0.77
N THR A 358 23.52 0.28 1.39
CA THR A 358 24.01 -0.13 2.70
C THR A 358 22.95 0.16 3.78
N PRO A 359 22.73 -0.76 4.74
CA PRO A 359 21.79 -0.52 5.82
C PRO A 359 22.18 0.70 6.66
N TYR A 360 21.23 1.60 6.96
CA TYR A 360 21.43 2.65 7.95
C TYR A 360 21.78 2.06 9.32
N ARG A 361 21.08 0.98 9.69
CA ARG A 361 21.41 0.17 10.86
C ARG A 361 21.46 -1.31 10.47
N GLN A 362 22.64 -1.90 10.49
CA GLN A 362 22.84 -3.32 10.16
C GLN A 362 21.92 -4.23 10.98
N ARG A 363 21.75 -3.92 12.27
CA ARG A 363 20.88 -4.67 13.18
C ARG A 363 19.43 -4.76 12.69
N GLU A 364 18.86 -3.68 12.15
CA GLU A 364 17.49 -3.69 11.62
C GLU A 364 17.36 -4.64 10.42
N ALA A 365 18.33 -4.62 9.52
CA ALA A 365 18.39 -5.55 8.40
C ALA A 365 18.52 -7.02 8.86
N ASP A 366 19.30 -7.28 9.89
CA ASP A 366 19.47 -8.63 10.44
C ASP A 366 18.19 -9.15 11.11
N ILE A 367 17.48 -8.29 11.84
CA ILE A 367 16.16 -8.59 12.42
C ILE A 367 15.17 -8.95 11.34
N LEU A 368 15.04 -8.14 10.28
CA LEU A 368 14.13 -8.40 9.17
C LEU A 368 14.43 -9.75 8.50
N ARG A 369 15.72 -10.05 8.24
CA ARG A 369 16.14 -11.35 7.69
C ARG A 369 15.78 -12.52 8.62
N ALA A 370 16.02 -12.38 9.91
CA ALA A 370 15.73 -13.44 10.88
C ALA A 370 14.23 -13.70 10.98
N LEU A 371 13.43 -12.62 11.04
CA LEU A 371 11.98 -12.73 11.11
C LEU A 371 11.39 -13.31 9.83
N SER A 372 11.85 -12.89 8.64
CA SER A 372 11.31 -13.39 7.37
C SER A 372 11.57 -14.88 7.15
N ARG A 373 12.69 -15.41 7.65
CA ARG A 373 13.04 -16.84 7.54
C ARG A 373 12.28 -17.73 8.52
N ALA A 374 11.82 -17.17 9.64
CA ALA A 374 11.09 -17.92 10.64
C ALA A 374 9.65 -18.21 10.16
N PRO A 375 9.04 -19.34 10.55
CA PRO A 375 7.65 -19.63 10.25
C PRO A 375 6.71 -18.49 10.69
N LYS A 376 5.53 -18.41 10.07
CA LYS A 376 4.51 -17.41 10.42
C LYS A 376 4.12 -17.54 11.90
N GLY A 377 3.97 -16.42 12.60
CA GLY A 377 3.66 -16.38 14.03
C GLY A 377 4.82 -16.81 14.96
N VAL A 378 5.96 -17.25 14.41
CA VAL A 378 7.13 -17.66 15.21
C VAL A 378 8.16 -16.54 15.20
N VAL A 379 8.52 -16.06 16.38
CA VAL A 379 9.62 -15.11 16.59
C VAL A 379 10.84 -15.89 17.04
N PRO A 380 11.99 -15.77 16.33
CA PRO A 380 13.24 -16.34 16.77
C PRO A 380 13.63 -15.85 18.18
N ASP A 381 14.46 -16.60 18.87
CA ASP A 381 14.95 -16.20 20.18
C ASP A 381 15.82 -14.93 20.13
N ALA A 382 16.03 -14.31 21.28
CA ALA A 382 16.78 -13.08 21.39
C ALA A 382 18.22 -13.19 20.86
N ALA A 383 18.85 -14.36 21.00
CA ALA A 383 20.23 -14.58 20.50
C ALA A 383 20.28 -14.57 18.97
N THR A 384 19.24 -15.09 18.31
CA THR A 384 19.08 -15.06 16.84
C THR A 384 18.73 -13.68 16.34
N LEU A 385 17.80 -12.98 17.02
CA LEU A 385 17.36 -11.62 16.63
C LEU A 385 18.43 -10.57 16.92
N PHE A 386 19.18 -10.78 17.98
CA PHE A 386 20.17 -9.83 18.48
C PHE A 386 21.51 -10.55 18.68
N PRO A 387 22.16 -11.03 17.60
CA PRO A 387 23.47 -11.64 17.75
C PRO A 387 24.37 -10.61 18.43
N THR A 388 24.82 -10.94 19.65
CA THR A 388 25.77 -10.12 20.37
C THR A 388 26.94 -9.86 19.45
N ALA A 389 27.25 -8.59 19.19
CA ALA A 389 28.54 -8.24 18.66
C ALA A 389 29.54 -8.91 19.60
N MET A 390 30.28 -9.91 19.10
CA MET A 390 31.35 -10.52 19.87
C MET A 390 32.19 -9.37 20.42
N ALA A 391 32.29 -9.30 21.73
CA ALA A 391 33.12 -8.33 22.38
C ALA A 391 34.50 -8.43 21.72
N VAL A 392 34.89 -7.39 21.03
CA VAL A 392 36.28 -7.19 20.63
C VAL A 392 37.02 -6.95 21.92
N HIS A 393 37.71 -7.99 22.41
CA HIS A 393 38.66 -7.89 23.46
C HIS A 393 39.95 -7.28 22.92
#